data_a05593e268f85836aa0bce909dc3fe5a
#
_entry.id   a05593e268f85836aa0bce909dc3fe5a
#
_cell.length_a   1.000
_cell.length_b   1.000
_cell.length_c   1.000
_cell.angle_alpha   90.00
_cell.angle_beta   90.00
_cell.angle_gamma   90.00
#
_symmetry.space_group_name_H-M   'P 1'
#
loop_
_entity.id
_entity.type
_entity.pdbx_description
1 polymer ?
#
loop_
_entity_poly.entity_id
_entity_poly.type
_entity_poly.pdbx_seq_one_letter_code
_entity_poly.pdbx_strand_id
1 'polypeptide(L)'
;MNGMAQVRTDLLDLSAVQLAWLIRGKQISPVELIEQCIARLEQVQPLCNAMAVDLFEAARDAARRAEEDVLKGRPLGRLHGVPFSMKEGLGLAGAPKTCGSRLRSNTRARSTATVATRLLAAGAIPLALGNQAEMALWPETDNLVYGRTLNPYDTSRTAGGSSGGDSVMVASGCVPFALGTDGGGSIRIPAAFNGIFGLKPSRGLVPLSGHLPLDDQRWSLPVSQAVAGHFAAGPLCRYAEDLGVVLEVIAGSDGIDRNIHSGYQQPPQATPLKRVFICLPAPVKWGTPLSPAVTAAVIETGQRYADQGVEVQAWSESCLTNAFFIWLAVLKCETRIHLADYLGDGQPLNYPRALYAALAGRPQFSRGPLLASLMDSCGDRLGNPGLARFLKQRDHLQQALAGLFDGQSILVLPATPGVAPAHGSALKRPFDIGYCALFNVLGFPALCLPMGRLDQGCPVAVQLVAGLGQDALLLEAARFLEMEFGGWRKPPL
;
A
#
# COMPACT_ATOMS: atom_id res chain seq x y z
N MET A 1 -7.47 -50.26 2.48
CA MET A 1 -8.28 -49.04 2.67
C MET A 1 -7.42 -48.07 3.48
N ASN A 2 -6.62 -47.29 2.81
CA ASN A 2 -5.79 -46.26 3.44
C ASN A 2 -6.56 -44.94 3.39
N GLY A 3 -7.10 -44.54 4.54
CA GLY A 3 -7.68 -43.22 4.71
C GLY A 3 -6.58 -42.16 4.61
N MET A 4 -6.43 -41.54 3.45
CA MET A 4 -5.77 -40.23 3.36
C MET A 4 -6.59 -39.26 4.19
N ALA A 5 -6.08 -38.87 5.35
CA ALA A 5 -6.56 -37.71 6.07
C ALA A 5 -6.41 -36.52 5.12
N GLN A 6 -7.49 -36.08 4.51
CA GLN A 6 -7.56 -34.81 3.79
C GLN A 6 -7.22 -33.74 4.82
N VAL A 7 -6.02 -33.19 4.76
CA VAL A 7 -5.69 -31.93 5.45
C VAL A 7 -6.65 -30.90 4.83
N ARG A 8 -7.73 -30.58 5.54
CA ARG A 8 -8.61 -29.47 5.17
C ARG A 8 -7.79 -28.20 5.30
N THR A 9 -7.24 -27.76 4.19
CA THR A 9 -6.61 -26.43 4.10
C THR A 9 -7.72 -25.42 4.44
N ASP A 10 -7.46 -24.56 5.42
CA ASP A 10 -8.39 -23.47 5.77
C ASP A 10 -8.60 -22.58 4.56
N LEU A 11 -9.84 -22.37 4.10
CA LEU A 11 -10.16 -21.53 2.94
C LEU A 11 -9.60 -20.13 3.11
N LEU A 12 -9.52 -19.64 4.35
CA LEU A 12 -9.00 -18.30 4.68
C LEU A 12 -7.47 -18.20 4.50
N ASP A 13 -6.76 -19.31 4.40
CA ASP A 13 -5.32 -19.34 4.16
C ASP A 13 -4.97 -19.46 2.66
N LEU A 14 -5.96 -19.61 1.76
CA LEU A 14 -5.74 -19.71 0.31
C LEU A 14 -5.51 -18.34 -0.34
N SER A 15 -4.84 -18.36 -1.49
CA SER A 15 -4.66 -17.17 -2.34
C SER A 15 -5.97 -16.80 -3.06
N ALA A 16 -6.07 -15.55 -3.53
CA ALA A 16 -7.20 -15.12 -4.35
C ALA A 16 -7.31 -15.93 -5.66
N VAL A 17 -6.17 -16.29 -6.24
CA VAL A 17 -6.10 -17.15 -7.45
C VAL A 17 -6.66 -18.53 -7.17
N GLN A 18 -6.24 -19.16 -6.07
CA GLN A 18 -6.72 -20.48 -5.66
C GLN A 18 -8.22 -20.46 -5.34
N LEU A 19 -8.71 -19.45 -4.61
CA LEU A 19 -10.11 -19.28 -4.29
C LEU A 19 -10.96 -19.11 -5.57
N ALA A 20 -10.55 -18.25 -6.50
CA ALA A 20 -11.24 -18.06 -7.77
C ALA A 20 -11.30 -19.37 -8.60
N TRP A 21 -10.21 -20.16 -8.58
CA TRP A 21 -10.16 -21.46 -9.26
C TRP A 21 -11.15 -22.46 -8.64
N LEU A 22 -11.18 -22.57 -7.30
CA LEU A 22 -12.08 -23.48 -6.56
C LEU A 22 -13.56 -23.09 -6.79
N ILE A 23 -13.89 -21.79 -6.78
CA ILE A 23 -15.22 -21.27 -7.05
C ILE A 23 -15.65 -21.65 -8.48
N ARG A 24 -14.79 -21.38 -9.47
CA ARG A 24 -15.04 -21.71 -10.87
C ARG A 24 -15.24 -23.22 -11.09
N GLY A 25 -14.48 -24.03 -10.35
CA GLY A 25 -14.58 -25.49 -10.34
C GLY A 25 -15.75 -26.04 -9.52
N LYS A 26 -16.61 -25.18 -8.94
CA LYS A 26 -17.75 -25.56 -8.07
C LYS A 26 -17.32 -26.38 -6.84
N GLN A 27 -16.08 -26.20 -6.38
CA GLN A 27 -15.55 -26.92 -5.22
C GLN A 27 -15.84 -26.20 -3.90
N ILE A 28 -16.02 -24.86 -3.96
CA ILE A 28 -16.47 -24.03 -2.84
C ILE A 28 -17.56 -23.06 -3.31
N SER A 29 -18.45 -22.68 -2.39
CA SER A 29 -19.48 -21.67 -2.61
C SER A 29 -18.93 -20.27 -2.32
N PRO A 30 -19.19 -19.27 -3.20
CA PRO A 30 -18.93 -17.87 -2.85
C PRO A 30 -19.63 -17.43 -1.56
N VAL A 31 -20.85 -17.94 -1.31
CA VAL A 31 -21.63 -17.65 -0.10
C VAL A 31 -20.90 -18.17 1.15
N GLU A 32 -20.46 -19.44 1.11
CA GLU A 32 -19.68 -20.03 2.21
C GLU A 32 -18.40 -19.26 2.50
N LEU A 33 -17.65 -18.88 1.45
CA LEU A 33 -16.40 -18.13 1.57
C LEU A 33 -16.65 -16.75 2.21
N ILE A 34 -17.67 -16.02 1.76
CA ILE A 34 -18.00 -14.70 2.32
C ILE A 34 -18.39 -14.80 3.79
N GLU A 35 -19.19 -15.79 4.19
CA GLU A 35 -19.55 -15.98 5.60
C GLU A 35 -18.33 -16.31 6.48
N GLN A 36 -17.40 -17.14 5.99
CA GLN A 36 -16.16 -17.42 6.73
C GLN A 36 -15.29 -16.16 6.87
N CYS A 37 -15.19 -15.35 5.82
CA CYS A 37 -14.44 -14.07 5.88
C CYS A 37 -15.10 -13.06 6.82
N ILE A 38 -16.43 -12.96 6.84
CA ILE A 38 -17.18 -12.12 7.78
C ILE A 38 -16.90 -12.58 9.21
N ALA A 39 -17.07 -13.87 9.51
CA ALA A 39 -16.82 -14.43 10.84
C ALA A 39 -15.38 -14.17 11.31
N ARG A 40 -14.40 -14.29 10.40
CA ARG A 40 -12.99 -13.97 10.71
C ARG A 40 -12.81 -12.48 10.99
N LEU A 41 -13.42 -11.60 10.20
CA LEU A 41 -13.31 -10.16 10.39
C LEU A 41 -13.98 -9.72 11.71
N GLU A 42 -15.10 -10.32 12.09
CA GLU A 42 -15.76 -10.09 13.39
C GLU A 42 -14.88 -10.50 14.58
N GLN A 43 -14.04 -11.53 14.43
CA GLN A 43 -13.05 -11.93 15.46
C GLN A 43 -11.88 -10.95 15.54
N VAL A 44 -11.38 -10.46 14.39
CA VAL A 44 -10.20 -9.59 14.29
C VAL A 44 -10.52 -8.14 14.65
N GLN A 45 -11.71 -7.66 14.31
CA GLN A 45 -12.09 -6.25 14.47
C GLN A 45 -11.97 -5.74 15.91
N PRO A 46 -12.45 -6.45 16.96
CA PRO A 46 -12.30 -6.01 18.35
C PRO A 46 -10.84 -5.93 18.81
N LEU A 47 -9.96 -6.75 18.22
CA LEU A 47 -8.55 -6.86 18.60
C LEU A 47 -7.67 -5.82 17.89
N CYS A 48 -7.96 -5.53 16.62
CA CYS A 48 -7.08 -4.73 15.77
C CYS A 48 -7.68 -3.44 15.24
N ASN A 49 -9.01 -3.28 15.28
CA ASN A 49 -9.72 -2.12 14.71
C ASN A 49 -9.29 -1.82 13.25
N ALA A 50 -9.36 -2.85 12.40
CA ALA A 50 -8.88 -2.81 11.02
C ALA A 50 -9.90 -2.20 10.05
N MET A 51 -11.18 -2.44 10.29
CA MET A 51 -12.31 -2.05 9.44
C MET A 51 -12.86 -0.69 9.85
N ALA A 52 -13.04 0.21 8.88
CA ALA A 52 -13.74 1.49 9.04
C ALA A 52 -15.24 1.35 8.77
N VAL A 53 -15.62 0.57 7.74
CA VAL A 53 -17.00 0.37 7.30
C VAL A 53 -17.18 -1.09 6.89
N ASP A 54 -18.17 -1.76 7.45
CA ASP A 54 -18.61 -3.07 6.97
C ASP A 54 -19.47 -2.93 5.70
N LEU A 55 -19.39 -3.95 4.84
CA LEU A 55 -20.19 -4.08 3.63
C LEU A 55 -20.90 -5.46 3.63
N PHE A 56 -21.11 -6.06 4.79
CA PHE A 56 -21.48 -7.47 4.93
C PHE A 56 -22.78 -7.84 4.20
N GLU A 57 -23.82 -7.03 4.35
CA GLU A 57 -25.10 -7.31 3.68
C GLU A 57 -24.97 -7.24 2.15
N ALA A 58 -24.28 -6.20 1.65
CA ALA A 58 -24.01 -6.07 0.22
C ALA A 58 -23.12 -7.21 -0.31
N ALA A 59 -22.16 -7.67 0.50
CA ALA A 59 -21.28 -8.78 0.17
C ALA A 59 -22.04 -10.11 0.12
N ARG A 60 -22.97 -10.36 1.05
CA ARG A 60 -23.86 -11.51 1.05
C ARG A 60 -24.72 -11.56 -0.20
N ASP A 61 -25.32 -10.41 -0.58
CA ASP A 61 -26.12 -10.30 -1.81
C ASP A 61 -25.27 -10.52 -3.07
N ALA A 62 -24.06 -10.00 -3.10
CA ALA A 62 -23.15 -10.21 -4.21
C ALA A 62 -22.68 -11.66 -4.30
N ALA A 63 -22.43 -12.34 -3.17
CA ALA A 63 -22.07 -13.75 -3.11
C ALA A 63 -23.16 -14.65 -3.64
N ARG A 64 -24.43 -14.40 -3.27
CA ARG A 64 -25.58 -15.15 -3.82
C ARG A 64 -25.68 -15.01 -5.34
N ARG A 65 -25.50 -13.80 -5.88
CA ARG A 65 -25.46 -13.59 -7.33
C ARG A 65 -24.29 -14.30 -8.00
N ALA A 66 -23.10 -14.24 -7.37
CA ALA A 66 -21.91 -14.92 -7.88
C ALA A 66 -22.11 -16.45 -7.92
N GLU A 67 -22.71 -17.04 -6.89
CA GLU A 67 -23.03 -18.46 -6.85
C GLU A 67 -24.04 -18.85 -7.95
N GLU A 68 -25.10 -18.05 -8.15
CA GLU A 68 -26.05 -18.25 -9.21
C GLU A 68 -25.40 -18.23 -10.61
N ASP A 69 -24.45 -17.31 -10.85
CA ASP A 69 -23.70 -17.23 -12.11
C ASP A 69 -22.88 -18.51 -12.36
N VAL A 70 -22.20 -19.01 -11.31
CA VAL A 70 -21.44 -20.28 -11.36
C VAL A 70 -22.37 -21.46 -11.69
N LEU A 71 -23.51 -21.56 -11.00
CA LEU A 71 -24.45 -22.66 -11.19
C LEU A 71 -25.09 -22.64 -12.58
N LYS A 72 -25.38 -21.46 -13.11
CA LYS A 72 -25.98 -21.27 -14.46
C LYS A 72 -24.94 -21.34 -15.59
N GLY A 73 -23.64 -21.52 -15.28
CA GLY A 73 -22.56 -21.58 -16.26
C GLY A 73 -22.34 -20.27 -17.04
N ARG A 74 -22.62 -19.12 -16.42
CA ARG A 74 -22.38 -17.82 -17.04
C ARG A 74 -20.88 -17.55 -17.17
N PRO A 75 -20.44 -16.67 -18.09
CA PRO A 75 -19.04 -16.24 -18.14
C PRO A 75 -18.60 -15.60 -16.82
N LEU A 76 -17.48 -16.09 -16.27
CA LEU A 76 -16.97 -15.66 -14.96
C LEU A 76 -15.73 -14.77 -15.12
N GLY A 77 -15.69 -13.65 -14.37
CA GLY A 77 -14.50 -12.81 -14.26
C GLY A 77 -13.34 -13.50 -13.53
N ARG A 78 -12.14 -12.96 -13.65
CA ARG A 78 -10.91 -13.58 -13.10
C ARG A 78 -10.92 -13.78 -11.59
N LEU A 79 -11.59 -12.88 -10.85
CA LEU A 79 -11.70 -12.88 -9.38
C LEU A 79 -13.13 -13.15 -8.93
N HIS A 80 -13.92 -13.87 -9.73
CA HIS A 80 -15.33 -14.12 -9.49
C HIS A 80 -15.58 -14.78 -8.12
N GLY A 81 -16.39 -14.12 -7.29
CA GLY A 81 -16.75 -14.57 -5.95
C GLY A 81 -15.69 -14.37 -4.88
N VAL A 82 -14.52 -13.82 -5.21
CA VAL A 82 -13.41 -13.62 -4.26
C VAL A 82 -13.61 -12.34 -3.46
N PRO A 83 -13.57 -12.38 -2.10
CA PRO A 83 -13.68 -11.19 -1.26
C PRO A 83 -12.42 -10.32 -1.31
N PHE A 84 -12.59 -9.00 -1.14
CA PHE A 84 -11.50 -8.06 -0.95
C PHE A 84 -11.88 -6.90 -0.03
N SER A 85 -10.89 -6.20 0.51
CA SER A 85 -11.08 -4.91 1.14
C SER A 85 -10.45 -3.78 0.32
N MET A 86 -10.85 -2.55 0.60
CA MET A 86 -10.23 -1.39 -0.02
C MET A 86 -10.18 -0.23 0.96
N LYS A 87 -9.13 0.56 0.83
CA LYS A 87 -8.90 1.74 1.66
C LYS A 87 -10.09 2.69 1.60
N GLU A 88 -10.56 3.18 2.74
CA GLU A 88 -11.77 4.00 2.85
C GLU A 88 -11.67 5.31 2.03
N GLY A 89 -10.45 5.79 1.75
CA GLY A 89 -10.20 6.93 0.85
C GLY A 89 -10.42 6.65 -0.64
N LEU A 90 -10.53 5.38 -1.06
CA LEU A 90 -10.99 4.99 -2.39
C LEU A 90 -12.52 5.01 -2.43
N GLY A 91 -13.11 5.69 -3.40
CA GLY A 91 -14.56 5.83 -3.50
C GLY A 91 -15.26 4.49 -3.80
N LEU A 92 -16.31 4.19 -3.04
CA LEU A 92 -17.35 3.22 -3.37
C LEU A 92 -18.68 3.98 -3.31
N ALA A 93 -19.39 4.11 -4.43
CA ALA A 93 -20.57 4.98 -4.54
C ALA A 93 -21.57 4.77 -3.40
N GLY A 94 -21.96 5.84 -2.73
CA GLY A 94 -22.87 5.84 -1.58
C GLY A 94 -22.25 5.45 -0.23
N ALA A 95 -21.08 4.82 -0.19
CA ALA A 95 -20.40 4.47 1.06
C ALA A 95 -19.74 5.72 1.70
N PRO A 96 -19.48 5.70 3.02
CA PRO A 96 -18.68 6.74 3.68
C PRO A 96 -17.33 6.93 2.99
N LYS A 97 -16.89 8.19 2.87
CA LYS A 97 -15.57 8.59 2.36
C LYS A 97 -15.02 9.72 3.20
N THR A 98 -14.78 9.41 4.47
CA THR A 98 -14.34 10.38 5.47
C THR A 98 -12.84 10.66 5.38
N CYS A 99 -12.07 9.74 4.81
CA CYS A 99 -10.61 9.73 4.84
C CYS A 99 -10.06 9.84 6.29
N GLY A 100 -10.80 9.34 7.29
CA GLY A 100 -10.46 9.44 8.71
C GLY A 100 -10.55 10.86 9.28
N SER A 101 -11.07 11.84 8.55
CA SER A 101 -11.15 13.22 9.00
C SER A 101 -12.54 13.57 9.56
N ARG A 102 -12.57 14.18 10.74
CA ARG A 102 -13.81 14.72 11.34
C ARG A 102 -14.49 15.76 10.46
N LEU A 103 -13.74 16.52 9.69
CA LEU A 103 -14.31 17.51 8.76
C LEU A 103 -15.12 16.83 7.64
N ARG A 104 -14.89 15.55 7.40
CA ARG A 104 -15.52 14.75 6.36
C ARG A 104 -16.45 13.67 6.91
N SER A 105 -16.78 13.68 8.19
CA SER A 105 -17.56 12.62 8.86
C SER A 105 -18.89 12.30 8.18
N ASN A 106 -19.50 13.26 7.49
CA ASN A 106 -20.75 13.07 6.73
C ASN A 106 -20.52 12.94 5.22
N THR A 107 -19.27 12.86 4.75
CA THR A 107 -18.96 12.76 3.33
C THR A 107 -19.17 11.33 2.85
N ARG A 108 -19.88 11.19 1.73
CA ARG A 108 -20.06 9.93 1.01
C ARG A 108 -19.45 10.01 -0.39
N ALA A 109 -18.95 8.87 -0.88
CA ALA A 109 -18.42 8.78 -2.23
C ALA A 109 -19.55 8.99 -3.26
N ARG A 110 -19.33 9.90 -4.22
CA ARG A 110 -20.27 10.19 -5.30
C ARG A 110 -20.18 9.16 -6.43
N SER A 111 -19.01 8.56 -6.60
CA SER A 111 -18.71 7.56 -7.62
C SER A 111 -17.84 6.45 -7.05
N THR A 112 -17.85 5.31 -7.73
CA THR A 112 -16.91 4.22 -7.45
C THR A 112 -15.58 4.51 -8.15
N ALA A 113 -14.47 4.36 -7.44
CA ALA A 113 -13.13 4.50 -8.01
C ALA A 113 -12.91 3.51 -9.16
N THR A 114 -12.21 3.92 -10.21
CA THR A 114 -11.95 3.09 -11.39
C THR A 114 -11.38 1.71 -11.01
N VAL A 115 -10.41 1.68 -10.09
CA VAL A 115 -9.80 0.42 -9.63
C VAL A 115 -10.82 -0.53 -8.96
N ALA A 116 -11.74 0.02 -8.18
CA ALA A 116 -12.84 -0.76 -7.56
C ALA A 116 -13.86 -1.21 -8.61
N THR A 117 -14.24 -0.34 -9.53
CA THR A 117 -15.17 -0.68 -10.65
C THR A 117 -14.63 -1.86 -11.45
N ARG A 118 -13.32 -1.89 -11.74
CA ARG A 118 -12.68 -2.98 -12.48
C ARG A 118 -12.65 -4.29 -11.69
N LEU A 119 -12.39 -4.25 -10.39
CA LEU A 119 -12.47 -5.44 -9.53
C LEU A 119 -13.89 -5.99 -9.45
N LEU A 120 -14.89 -5.11 -9.31
CA LEU A 120 -16.32 -5.52 -9.35
C LEU A 120 -16.68 -6.15 -10.70
N ALA A 121 -16.22 -5.59 -11.82
CA ALA A 121 -16.40 -6.16 -13.14
C ALA A 121 -15.68 -7.50 -13.33
N ALA A 122 -14.54 -7.72 -12.63
CA ALA A 122 -13.87 -9.01 -12.58
C ALA A 122 -14.56 -10.03 -11.64
N GLY A 123 -15.66 -9.64 -11.01
CA GLY A 123 -16.49 -10.48 -10.14
C GLY A 123 -16.02 -10.54 -8.69
N ALA A 124 -15.05 -9.73 -8.28
CA ALA A 124 -14.61 -9.64 -6.89
C ALA A 124 -15.67 -8.95 -6.01
N ILE A 125 -15.74 -9.34 -4.73
CA ILE A 125 -16.78 -8.91 -3.80
C ILE A 125 -16.16 -8.02 -2.71
N PRO A 126 -16.50 -6.72 -2.61
CA PRO A 126 -16.00 -5.86 -1.55
C PRO A 126 -16.64 -6.24 -0.21
N LEU A 127 -15.80 -6.60 0.77
CA LEU A 127 -16.25 -7.07 2.08
C LEU A 127 -16.25 -5.93 3.12
N ALA A 128 -15.28 -5.02 3.03
CA ALA A 128 -15.10 -3.94 3.97
C ALA A 128 -14.29 -2.79 3.38
N LEU A 129 -14.47 -1.59 3.96
CA LEU A 129 -13.55 -0.47 3.77
C LEU A 129 -12.55 -0.44 4.94
N GLY A 130 -11.25 -0.45 4.62
CA GLY A 130 -10.18 -0.49 5.60
C GLY A 130 -9.92 0.86 6.25
N ASN A 131 -9.62 0.84 7.56
CA ASN A 131 -9.22 2.03 8.30
C ASN A 131 -7.89 2.60 7.77
N GLN A 132 -7.76 3.92 7.80
CA GLN A 132 -6.59 4.63 7.29
C GLN A 132 -6.13 5.76 8.20
N ALA A 133 -4.89 6.23 8.02
CA ALA A 133 -4.47 7.49 8.62
C ALA A 133 -5.30 8.66 8.09
N GLU A 134 -5.58 9.65 8.93
CA GLU A 134 -6.35 10.84 8.54
C GLU A 134 -5.75 11.49 7.29
N MET A 135 -6.59 11.68 6.25
CA MET A 135 -6.23 12.22 4.95
C MET A 135 -5.04 11.51 4.28
N ALA A 136 -4.73 10.27 4.67
CA ALA A 136 -3.58 9.50 4.23
C ALA A 136 -2.20 10.16 4.51
N LEU A 137 -2.13 11.09 5.45
CA LEU A 137 -0.96 11.95 5.70
C LEU A 137 0.01 11.43 6.79
N TRP A 138 -0.11 10.16 7.21
CA TRP A 138 0.76 9.66 8.28
C TRP A 138 1.11 8.17 8.09
N PRO A 139 2.32 7.72 8.50
CA PRO A 139 2.73 6.32 8.39
C PRO A 139 2.24 5.42 9.54
N GLU A 140 1.31 5.88 10.36
CA GLU A 140 0.57 5.09 11.34
C GLU A 140 -0.92 5.29 11.13
N THR A 141 -1.71 4.20 11.11
CA THR A 141 -3.15 4.26 10.94
C THR A 141 -3.83 4.59 12.27
N ASP A 142 -4.07 5.88 12.47
CA ASP A 142 -4.74 6.44 13.63
C ASP A 142 -5.51 7.69 13.19
N ASN A 143 -6.81 7.76 13.52
CA ASN A 143 -7.64 8.90 13.20
C ASN A 143 -8.77 9.12 14.23
N LEU A 144 -9.40 10.28 14.17
CA LEU A 144 -10.40 10.68 15.16
C LEU A 144 -11.84 10.22 14.82
N VAL A 145 -12.04 9.54 13.68
CA VAL A 145 -13.34 9.02 13.24
C VAL A 145 -13.50 7.55 13.64
N TYR A 146 -12.51 6.73 13.28
CA TYR A 146 -12.55 5.28 13.45
C TYR A 146 -11.58 4.78 14.53
N GLY A 147 -10.68 5.62 15.02
CA GLY A 147 -9.66 5.24 16.01
C GLY A 147 -8.41 4.64 15.37
N ARG A 148 -7.61 3.99 16.22
CA ARG A 148 -6.31 3.43 15.86
C ARG A 148 -6.43 1.96 15.45
N THR A 149 -5.72 1.60 14.36
CA THR A 149 -5.53 0.20 13.97
C THR A 149 -4.26 -0.36 14.62
N LEU A 150 -4.38 -1.54 15.22
CA LEU A 150 -3.30 -2.22 15.94
C LEU A 150 -2.69 -3.32 15.08
N ASN A 151 -1.41 -3.63 15.32
CA ASN A 151 -0.70 -4.66 14.57
C ASN A 151 -1.16 -6.06 15.02
N PRO A 152 -1.46 -7.00 14.09
CA PRO A 152 -1.99 -8.31 14.43
C PRO A 152 -0.94 -9.26 15.03
N TYR A 153 0.35 -8.95 14.92
CA TYR A 153 1.42 -9.71 15.55
C TYR A 153 1.72 -9.23 16.99
N ASP A 154 1.53 -7.94 17.24
CA ASP A 154 1.74 -7.32 18.55
C ASP A 154 0.89 -6.02 18.62
N THR A 155 -0.21 -6.08 19.36
CA THR A 155 -1.16 -4.96 19.47
C THR A 155 -0.60 -3.71 20.17
N SER A 156 0.58 -3.80 20.79
CA SER A 156 1.31 -2.63 21.33
C SER A 156 2.07 -1.85 20.25
N ARG A 157 2.11 -2.38 19.01
CA ARG A 157 2.84 -1.82 17.87
C ARG A 157 1.90 -1.33 16.79
N THR A 158 2.42 -0.43 15.95
CA THR A 158 1.65 0.13 14.83
C THR A 158 1.43 -0.89 13.71
N ALA A 159 0.25 -0.85 13.10
CA ALA A 159 -0.03 -1.56 11.84
C ALA A 159 0.62 -0.89 10.63
N GLY A 160 1.32 0.24 10.83
CA GLY A 160 1.76 1.08 9.72
C GLY A 160 0.63 1.91 9.13
N GLY A 161 0.96 2.65 8.09
CA GLY A 161 0.01 3.54 7.41
C GLY A 161 0.54 4.07 6.07
N SER A 162 -0.35 4.64 5.34
CA SER A 162 -1.74 5.01 5.72
C SER A 162 -2.79 3.92 5.42
N SER A 163 -2.47 2.78 4.78
CA SER A 163 -3.39 1.68 4.46
C SER A 163 -3.28 0.53 5.49
N GLY A 164 -3.22 0.88 6.80
CA GLY A 164 -2.97 -0.12 7.85
C GLY A 164 -4.15 -1.06 8.08
N GLY A 165 -5.39 -0.57 7.98
CA GLY A 165 -6.58 -1.41 8.17
C GLY A 165 -6.66 -2.54 7.14
N ASP A 166 -6.48 -2.20 5.86
CA ASP A 166 -6.45 -3.18 4.76
C ASP A 166 -5.32 -4.18 4.93
N SER A 167 -4.13 -3.70 5.29
CA SER A 167 -2.97 -4.55 5.54
C SER A 167 -3.22 -5.56 6.68
N VAL A 168 -3.86 -5.13 7.77
CA VAL A 168 -4.25 -6.02 8.89
C VAL A 168 -5.29 -7.04 8.47
N MET A 169 -6.32 -6.64 7.70
CA MET A 169 -7.34 -7.58 7.22
C MET A 169 -6.74 -8.66 6.32
N VAL A 170 -5.80 -8.29 5.44
CA VAL A 170 -5.08 -9.27 4.60
C VAL A 170 -4.20 -10.16 5.45
N ALA A 171 -3.36 -9.60 6.34
CA ALA A 171 -2.44 -10.38 7.18
C ALA A 171 -3.17 -11.37 8.11
N SER A 172 -4.36 -10.98 8.61
CA SER A 172 -5.15 -11.78 9.55
C SER A 172 -6.08 -12.80 8.88
N GLY A 173 -6.05 -12.92 7.54
CA GLY A 173 -6.89 -13.88 6.82
C GLY A 173 -8.35 -13.46 6.68
N CYS A 174 -8.70 -12.18 6.89
CA CYS A 174 -10.08 -11.71 6.69
C CYS A 174 -10.45 -11.61 5.21
N VAL A 175 -9.47 -11.25 4.37
CA VAL A 175 -9.59 -11.20 2.90
C VAL A 175 -8.27 -11.66 2.26
N PRO A 176 -8.27 -12.26 1.07
CA PRO A 176 -7.04 -12.69 0.41
C PRO A 176 -6.20 -11.51 -0.11
N PHE A 177 -6.84 -10.43 -0.55
CA PHE A 177 -6.16 -9.23 -1.04
C PHE A 177 -6.95 -7.96 -0.70
N ALA A 178 -6.27 -6.83 -0.81
CA ALA A 178 -6.86 -5.52 -0.63
C ALA A 178 -6.30 -4.49 -1.61
N LEU A 179 -6.99 -3.35 -1.77
CA LEU A 179 -6.50 -2.18 -2.46
C LEU A 179 -6.05 -1.10 -1.48
N GLY A 180 -4.78 -0.73 -1.57
CA GLY A 180 -4.22 0.43 -0.87
C GLY A 180 -3.88 1.58 -1.81
N THR A 181 -3.40 2.69 -1.24
CA THR A 181 -2.80 3.80 -1.99
C THR A 181 -1.49 4.23 -1.36
N ASP A 182 -0.54 4.70 -2.17
CA ASP A 182 0.83 4.97 -1.76
C ASP A 182 1.32 6.31 -2.34
N GLY A 183 1.50 7.32 -1.49
CA GLY A 183 2.08 8.61 -1.84
C GLY A 183 3.43 8.88 -1.16
N GLY A 184 3.84 7.98 -0.24
CA GLY A 184 5.09 8.07 0.51
C GLY A 184 5.44 6.77 1.24
N GLY A 185 4.91 5.62 0.78
CA GLY A 185 5.10 4.31 1.40
C GLY A 185 3.81 3.70 1.96
N SER A 186 2.65 4.31 1.71
CA SER A 186 1.39 3.93 2.38
C SER A 186 0.78 2.58 1.97
N ILE A 187 1.35 1.85 1.01
CA ILE A 187 1.15 0.42 0.74
C ILE A 187 2.29 -0.37 1.37
N ARG A 188 3.54 0.04 1.12
CA ARG A 188 4.75 -0.71 1.42
C ARG A 188 5.10 -0.74 2.91
N ILE A 189 4.91 0.37 3.63
CA ILE A 189 5.13 0.45 5.09
C ILE A 189 4.18 -0.49 5.84
N PRO A 190 2.83 -0.41 5.66
CA PRO A 190 1.94 -1.33 6.33
C PRO A 190 2.14 -2.79 5.86
N ALA A 191 2.49 -3.03 4.58
CA ALA A 191 2.86 -4.37 4.12
C ALA A 191 4.06 -4.93 4.88
N ALA A 192 5.13 -4.13 5.07
CA ALA A 192 6.31 -4.51 5.84
C ALA A 192 5.97 -4.85 7.30
N PHE A 193 5.14 -4.02 7.95
CA PHE A 193 4.81 -4.18 9.37
C PHE A 193 3.83 -5.32 9.66
N ASN A 194 3.04 -5.73 8.66
CA ASN A 194 2.08 -6.82 8.78
C ASN A 194 2.49 -8.09 8.02
N GLY A 195 3.70 -8.13 7.47
CA GLY A 195 4.29 -9.33 6.88
C GLY A 195 3.54 -9.85 5.65
N ILE A 196 3.09 -8.95 4.77
CA ILE A 196 2.41 -9.26 3.51
C ILE A 196 3.13 -8.60 2.33
N PHE A 197 2.71 -8.96 1.13
CA PHE A 197 3.18 -8.31 -0.09
C PHE A 197 2.42 -7.02 -0.35
N GLY A 198 3.14 -5.96 -0.74
CA GLY A 198 2.53 -4.67 -1.09
C GLY A 198 3.21 -4.05 -2.30
N LEU A 199 2.48 -3.88 -3.40
CA LEU A 199 3.01 -3.34 -4.64
C LEU A 199 2.55 -1.89 -4.86
N LYS A 200 3.51 -0.98 -4.96
CA LYS A 200 3.32 0.34 -5.57
C LYS A 200 3.68 0.23 -7.05
N PRO A 201 2.70 0.23 -7.97
CA PRO A 201 2.97 0.12 -9.41
C PRO A 201 3.79 1.28 -9.96
N SER A 202 4.29 1.11 -11.16
CA SER A 202 4.87 2.18 -11.98
C SER A 202 3.94 3.38 -12.05
N ARG A 203 4.52 4.59 -12.02
CA ARG A 203 3.76 5.82 -12.32
C ARG A 203 3.10 5.68 -13.69
N GLY A 204 1.82 6.05 -13.78
CA GLY A 204 1.09 6.03 -15.04
C GLY A 204 0.56 4.66 -15.47
N LEU A 205 0.62 3.63 -14.60
CA LEU A 205 0.07 2.31 -14.90
C LEU A 205 -1.37 2.12 -14.38
N VAL A 206 -1.67 2.58 -13.17
CA VAL A 206 -2.97 2.39 -12.50
C VAL A 206 -3.64 3.74 -12.25
N PRO A 207 -4.90 3.97 -12.71
CA PRO A 207 -5.59 5.23 -12.54
C PRO A 207 -6.02 5.46 -11.08
N LEU A 208 -6.02 6.73 -10.68
CA LEU A 208 -6.44 7.20 -9.36
C LEU A 208 -7.82 7.88 -9.36
N SER A 209 -8.56 7.81 -10.46
CA SER A 209 -9.92 8.35 -10.54
C SER A 209 -10.81 7.75 -9.46
N GLY A 210 -11.50 8.61 -8.70
CA GLY A 210 -12.27 8.21 -7.53
C GLY A 210 -11.50 8.19 -6.21
N HIS A 211 -10.17 8.45 -6.22
CA HIS A 211 -9.37 8.70 -5.03
C HIS A 211 -9.27 10.21 -4.76
N LEU A 212 -9.23 10.61 -3.49
CA LEU A 212 -8.95 12.00 -3.14
C LEU A 212 -7.50 12.35 -3.56
N PRO A 213 -7.19 13.52 -4.18
CA PRO A 213 -8.09 14.65 -4.46
C PRO A 213 -8.77 14.63 -5.84
N LEU A 214 -8.57 13.60 -6.68
CA LEU A 214 -9.05 13.62 -8.08
C LEU A 214 -10.57 13.67 -8.25
N ASP A 215 -11.32 13.16 -7.30
CA ASP A 215 -12.78 13.15 -7.34
C ASP A 215 -13.42 14.30 -6.56
N ASP A 216 -12.62 15.23 -6.04
CA ASP A 216 -13.10 16.30 -5.20
C ASP A 216 -13.07 17.66 -5.93
N GLN A 217 -14.25 18.21 -6.18
CA GLN A 217 -14.42 19.49 -6.86
C GLN A 217 -13.83 20.71 -6.13
N ARG A 218 -13.42 20.54 -4.86
CA ARG A 218 -12.73 21.58 -4.08
C ARG A 218 -11.32 21.85 -4.56
N TRP A 219 -10.72 20.91 -5.30
CA TRP A 219 -9.40 21.05 -5.87
C TRP A 219 -9.48 21.34 -7.37
N SER A 220 -8.73 22.31 -7.83
CA SER A 220 -8.64 22.54 -9.28
C SER A 220 -8.06 21.31 -9.98
N LEU A 221 -8.56 21.00 -11.17
CA LEU A 221 -8.12 19.83 -11.93
C LEU A 221 -6.59 19.77 -12.13
N PRO A 222 -5.86 20.86 -12.45
CA PRO A 222 -4.40 20.81 -12.55
C PRO A 222 -3.71 20.42 -11.25
N VAL A 223 -4.17 20.90 -10.09
CA VAL A 223 -3.62 20.56 -8.78
C VAL A 223 -3.89 19.09 -8.46
N SER A 224 -5.12 18.61 -8.65
CA SER A 224 -5.48 17.22 -8.44
C SER A 224 -4.66 16.27 -9.30
N GLN A 225 -4.45 16.58 -10.57
CA GLN A 225 -3.64 15.78 -11.49
C GLN A 225 -2.16 15.79 -11.10
N ALA A 226 -1.61 16.93 -10.66
CA ALA A 226 -0.23 17.01 -10.20
C ALA A 226 0.01 16.14 -8.95
N VAL A 227 -0.92 16.15 -7.99
CA VAL A 227 -0.86 15.27 -6.80
C VAL A 227 -0.94 13.81 -7.21
N ALA A 228 -1.90 13.46 -8.06
CA ALA A 228 -2.08 12.08 -8.54
C ALA A 228 -0.84 11.53 -9.24
N GLY A 229 -0.07 12.39 -9.93
CA GLY A 229 1.19 12.01 -10.56
C GLY A 229 2.26 11.45 -9.60
N HIS A 230 2.11 11.64 -8.28
CA HIS A 230 3.03 11.13 -7.26
C HIS A 230 2.43 10.04 -6.36
N PHE A 231 1.17 9.70 -6.57
CA PHE A 231 0.46 8.64 -5.86
C PHE A 231 0.31 7.40 -6.74
N ALA A 232 0.06 6.27 -6.12
CA ALA A 232 -0.30 5.03 -6.80
C ALA A 232 -1.40 4.32 -6.01
N ALA A 233 -2.35 3.68 -6.71
CA ALA A 233 -3.19 2.63 -6.14
C ALA A 233 -2.56 1.28 -6.49
N GLY A 234 -2.60 0.33 -5.55
CA GLY A 234 -2.00 -0.96 -5.77
C GLY A 234 -2.44 -2.02 -4.77
N PRO A 235 -2.12 -3.29 -5.05
CA PRO A 235 -2.53 -4.43 -4.25
C PRO A 235 -1.69 -4.60 -2.97
N LEU A 236 -2.37 -5.10 -1.94
CA LEU A 236 -1.85 -5.72 -0.73
C LEU A 236 -2.32 -7.18 -0.74
N CYS A 237 -1.41 -8.16 -0.70
CA CYS A 237 -1.74 -9.58 -0.84
C CYS A 237 -0.95 -10.43 0.15
N ARG A 238 -1.49 -11.60 0.54
CA ARG A 238 -0.73 -12.59 1.31
C ARG A 238 0.28 -13.33 0.46
N TYR A 239 -0.02 -13.53 -0.82
CA TYR A 239 0.78 -14.33 -1.74
C TYR A 239 1.21 -13.51 -2.95
N ALA A 240 2.43 -13.73 -3.43
CA ALA A 240 2.99 -13.02 -4.57
C ALA A 240 2.19 -13.26 -5.87
N GLU A 241 1.59 -14.45 -6.04
CA GLU A 241 0.80 -14.77 -7.22
C GLU A 241 -0.43 -13.86 -7.39
N ASP A 242 -1.04 -13.41 -6.30
CA ASP A 242 -2.24 -12.57 -6.32
C ASP A 242 -1.93 -11.15 -6.83
N LEU A 243 -0.71 -10.64 -6.60
CA LEU A 243 -0.31 -9.30 -7.04
C LEU A 243 -0.49 -9.10 -8.54
N GLY A 244 -0.08 -10.09 -9.34
CA GLY A 244 -0.14 -10.02 -10.79
C GLY A 244 -1.58 -9.95 -11.30
N VAL A 245 -2.45 -10.83 -10.79
CA VAL A 245 -3.85 -10.90 -11.20
C VAL A 245 -4.61 -9.62 -10.82
N VAL A 246 -4.38 -9.09 -9.61
CA VAL A 246 -5.00 -7.85 -9.17
C VAL A 246 -4.49 -6.67 -10.00
N LEU A 247 -3.16 -6.58 -10.24
CA LEU A 247 -2.58 -5.50 -11.05
C LEU A 247 -3.13 -5.51 -12.48
N GLU A 248 -3.22 -6.67 -13.13
CA GLU A 248 -3.79 -6.80 -14.48
C GLU A 248 -5.24 -6.30 -14.56
N VAL A 249 -6.04 -6.53 -13.53
CA VAL A 249 -7.43 -6.09 -13.47
C VAL A 249 -7.52 -4.56 -13.33
N ILE A 250 -6.68 -3.95 -12.48
CA ILE A 250 -6.80 -2.52 -12.14
C ILE A 250 -6.01 -1.59 -13.07
N ALA A 251 -5.04 -2.11 -13.84
CA ALA A 251 -4.15 -1.32 -14.70
C ALA A 251 -4.84 -0.79 -15.97
N GLY A 252 -4.22 0.23 -16.57
CA GLY A 252 -4.63 0.80 -17.86
C GLY A 252 -5.48 2.06 -17.74
N SER A 253 -5.58 2.80 -18.86
CA SER A 253 -6.28 4.09 -18.93
C SER A 253 -7.78 3.96 -18.67
N ASP A 254 -8.35 4.94 -17.97
CA ASP A 254 -9.78 5.10 -17.76
C ASP A 254 -10.35 6.32 -18.51
N GLY A 255 -9.49 7.06 -19.23
CA GLY A 255 -9.86 8.28 -19.95
C GLY A 255 -10.08 9.51 -19.04
N ILE A 256 -9.94 9.36 -17.72
CA ILE A 256 -10.17 10.43 -16.71
C ILE A 256 -8.84 10.89 -16.12
N ASP A 257 -8.03 9.95 -15.60
CA ASP A 257 -6.71 10.25 -15.05
C ASP A 257 -5.71 10.47 -16.18
N ARG A 258 -5.28 11.74 -16.35
CA ARG A 258 -4.36 12.15 -17.42
C ARG A 258 -2.92 11.70 -17.19
N ASN A 259 -2.58 11.20 -16.00
CA ASN A 259 -1.26 10.68 -15.70
C ASN A 259 -1.05 9.25 -16.24
N ILE A 260 -2.12 8.59 -16.73
CA ILE A 260 -2.02 7.23 -17.23
C ILE A 260 -1.49 7.22 -18.66
N HIS A 261 -0.41 6.48 -18.88
CA HIS A 261 0.20 6.34 -20.20
C HIS A 261 -0.62 5.38 -21.07
N SER A 262 -1.05 5.85 -22.22
CA SER A 262 -1.90 5.08 -23.16
C SER A 262 -1.23 3.82 -23.72
N GLY A 263 0.08 3.69 -23.62
CA GLY A 263 0.84 2.52 -24.05
C GLY A 263 0.86 1.35 -23.04
N TYR A 264 0.43 1.58 -21.80
CA TYR A 264 0.38 0.54 -20.78
C TYR A 264 -1.01 -0.12 -20.74
N GLN A 265 -1.24 -1.10 -21.61
CA GLN A 265 -2.49 -1.88 -21.57
C GLN A 265 -2.36 -3.17 -20.76
N GLN A 266 -1.15 -3.67 -20.57
CA GLN A 266 -0.81 -4.79 -19.68
C GLN A 266 0.64 -4.63 -19.18
N PRO A 267 1.01 -5.10 -17.98
CA PRO A 267 2.42 -5.20 -17.61
C PRO A 267 3.13 -6.01 -18.70
N PRO A 268 4.24 -5.51 -19.26
CA PRO A 268 5.00 -6.29 -20.24
C PRO A 268 5.45 -7.61 -19.60
N GLN A 269 5.59 -8.66 -20.42
CA GLN A 269 6.15 -9.93 -19.93
C GLN A 269 7.53 -9.67 -19.33
N ALA A 270 7.83 -10.29 -18.19
CA ALA A 270 9.13 -10.15 -17.56
C ALA A 270 10.21 -10.77 -18.46
N THR A 271 11.32 -10.06 -18.53
CA THR A 271 12.57 -10.61 -19.06
C THR A 271 13.32 -11.31 -17.92
N PRO A 272 14.10 -12.37 -18.19
CA PRO A 272 14.87 -13.04 -17.15
C PRO A 272 15.76 -12.05 -16.38
N LEU A 273 15.71 -12.12 -15.04
CA LEU A 273 16.55 -11.31 -14.17
C LEU A 273 18.02 -11.70 -14.32
N LYS A 274 18.90 -10.75 -14.61
CA LYS A 274 20.33 -10.96 -14.77
C LYS A 274 21.17 -10.30 -13.71
N ARG A 275 20.68 -9.19 -13.13
CA ARG A 275 21.41 -8.41 -12.14
C ARG A 275 20.56 -8.00 -10.95
N VAL A 276 21.16 -8.06 -9.77
CA VAL A 276 20.57 -7.55 -8.51
C VAL A 276 21.55 -6.57 -7.90
N PHE A 277 21.06 -5.36 -7.67
CA PHE A 277 21.79 -4.35 -6.92
C PHE A 277 21.35 -4.37 -5.47
N ILE A 278 22.29 -4.45 -4.53
CA ILE A 278 22.04 -4.42 -3.10
C ILE A 278 22.38 -3.02 -2.57
N CYS A 279 21.39 -2.36 -1.98
CA CYS A 279 21.57 -1.04 -1.40
C CYS A 279 21.29 -1.09 0.11
N LEU A 280 22.33 -0.89 0.89
CA LEU A 280 22.26 -0.58 2.32
C LEU A 280 22.58 0.90 2.50
N PRO A 281 21.62 1.80 2.33
CA PRO A 281 21.87 3.23 2.42
C PRO A 281 22.29 3.59 3.84
N ALA A 282 23.12 4.62 3.97
CA ALA A 282 23.26 5.30 5.25
C ALA A 282 21.87 5.73 5.75
N PRO A 283 21.65 5.81 7.06
CA PRO A 283 20.35 6.18 7.61
C PRO A 283 19.81 7.45 6.94
N VAL A 284 18.52 7.48 6.66
CA VAL A 284 17.85 8.71 6.25
C VAL A 284 18.17 9.79 7.29
N LYS A 285 18.51 10.98 6.81
CA LYS A 285 18.90 12.09 7.70
C LYS A 285 17.84 12.30 8.79
N TRP A 286 18.26 12.25 10.04
CA TRP A 286 17.45 12.28 11.27
C TRP A 286 16.49 11.09 11.43
N GLY A 287 16.61 10.06 10.60
CA GLY A 287 15.85 8.82 10.71
C GLY A 287 16.48 7.81 11.67
N THR A 288 15.82 6.66 11.75
CA THR A 288 16.25 5.51 12.54
C THR A 288 17.40 4.77 11.83
N PRO A 289 18.47 4.37 12.53
CA PRO A 289 19.44 3.43 11.98
C PRO A 289 18.80 2.11 11.57
N LEU A 290 19.36 1.46 10.54
CA LEU A 290 18.88 0.15 10.10
C LEU A 290 19.09 -0.89 11.21
N SER A 291 18.06 -1.70 11.47
CA SER A 291 18.16 -2.83 12.38
C SER A 291 19.04 -3.93 11.80
N PRO A 292 19.73 -4.72 12.64
CA PRO A 292 20.49 -5.88 12.14
C PRO A 292 19.65 -6.88 11.36
N ALA A 293 18.39 -7.09 11.76
CA ALA A 293 17.48 -8.02 11.10
C ALA A 293 17.13 -7.58 9.68
N VAL A 294 16.86 -6.28 9.46
CA VAL A 294 16.59 -5.72 8.12
C VAL A 294 17.86 -5.69 7.27
N THR A 295 19.01 -5.34 7.86
CA THR A 295 20.31 -5.37 7.17
C THR A 295 20.60 -6.79 6.67
N ALA A 296 20.46 -7.80 7.53
CA ALA A 296 20.65 -9.20 7.16
C ALA A 296 19.67 -9.63 6.06
N ALA A 297 18.41 -9.22 6.13
CA ALA A 297 17.40 -9.56 5.13
C ALA A 297 17.77 -9.06 3.72
N VAL A 298 18.27 -7.83 3.62
CA VAL A 298 18.72 -7.25 2.34
C VAL A 298 19.93 -8.04 1.77
N ILE A 299 20.90 -8.37 2.62
CA ILE A 299 22.09 -9.14 2.22
C ILE A 299 21.70 -10.56 1.79
N GLU A 300 20.86 -11.25 2.57
CA GLU A 300 20.40 -12.60 2.27
C GLU A 300 19.59 -12.65 0.97
N THR A 301 18.81 -11.62 0.67
CA THR A 301 18.11 -11.53 -0.62
C THR A 301 19.11 -11.54 -1.79
N GLY A 302 20.19 -10.76 -1.69
CA GLY A 302 21.28 -10.82 -2.68
C GLY A 302 21.91 -12.20 -2.77
N GLN A 303 22.19 -12.85 -1.64
CA GLN A 303 22.79 -14.17 -1.61
C GLN A 303 21.91 -15.22 -2.32
N ARG A 304 20.58 -15.21 -2.09
CA ARG A 304 19.66 -16.14 -2.79
C ARG A 304 19.72 -16.00 -4.30
N TYR A 305 19.84 -14.78 -4.82
CA TYR A 305 20.03 -14.56 -6.24
C TYR A 305 21.41 -15.00 -6.75
N ALA A 306 22.46 -14.74 -5.98
CA ALA A 306 23.81 -15.20 -6.32
C ALA A 306 23.89 -16.74 -6.41
N ASP A 307 23.21 -17.46 -5.50
CA ASP A 307 23.10 -18.92 -5.49
C ASP A 307 22.40 -19.47 -6.77
N GLN A 308 21.60 -18.64 -7.44
CA GLN A 308 20.96 -18.94 -8.74
C GLN A 308 21.81 -18.49 -9.95
N GLY A 309 23.02 -18.00 -9.72
CA GLY A 309 23.91 -17.53 -10.79
C GLY A 309 23.56 -16.12 -11.30
N VAL A 310 22.70 -15.36 -10.60
CA VAL A 310 22.42 -13.97 -10.94
C VAL A 310 23.56 -13.09 -10.44
N GLU A 311 23.99 -12.12 -11.24
CA GLU A 311 25.03 -11.16 -10.87
C GLU A 311 24.53 -10.26 -9.74
N VAL A 312 25.29 -10.18 -8.62
CA VAL A 312 24.93 -9.34 -7.48
C VAL A 312 26.00 -8.29 -7.24
N GLN A 313 25.60 -7.04 -7.21
CA GLN A 313 26.47 -5.88 -7.01
C GLN A 313 25.98 -4.99 -5.87
N ALA A 314 26.90 -4.38 -5.11
CA ALA A 314 26.56 -3.32 -4.19
C ALA A 314 26.36 -2.00 -4.96
N TRP A 315 25.32 -1.25 -4.57
CA TRP A 315 25.07 0.09 -5.11
C TRP A 315 24.66 1.04 -3.99
N SER A 316 25.12 2.27 -4.07
CA SER A 316 24.71 3.32 -3.14
C SER A 316 24.94 4.71 -3.73
N GLU A 317 24.12 5.64 -3.28
CA GLU A 317 24.26 7.07 -3.58
C GLU A 317 24.17 7.89 -2.30
N SER A 318 25.08 8.81 -2.10
CA SER A 318 25.16 9.61 -0.87
C SER A 318 23.91 10.46 -0.62
N CYS A 319 23.23 10.90 -1.67
CA CYS A 319 22.02 11.72 -1.57
C CYS A 319 20.78 10.94 -1.11
N LEU A 320 20.83 9.58 -1.04
CA LEU A 320 19.76 8.77 -0.45
C LEU A 320 19.47 9.16 1.00
N THR A 321 20.47 9.66 1.74
CA THR A 321 20.26 10.19 3.10
C THR A 321 19.24 11.34 3.13
N ASN A 322 19.06 12.06 2.04
CA ASN A 322 18.10 13.16 1.89
C ASN A 322 16.74 12.73 1.30
N ALA A 323 16.45 11.43 1.19
CA ALA A 323 15.27 10.89 0.51
C ALA A 323 13.95 11.57 0.95
N PHE A 324 13.76 11.78 2.26
CA PHE A 324 12.59 12.50 2.78
C PHE A 324 12.51 13.94 2.26
N PHE A 325 13.62 14.68 2.28
CA PHE A 325 13.62 16.08 1.83
C PHE A 325 13.47 16.20 0.31
N ILE A 326 13.98 15.24 -0.45
CA ILE A 326 13.77 15.14 -1.88
C ILE A 326 12.28 14.95 -2.17
N TRP A 327 11.64 13.99 -1.50
CA TRP A 327 10.21 13.74 -1.60
C TRP A 327 9.38 14.98 -1.27
N LEU A 328 9.65 15.63 -0.14
CA LEU A 328 8.94 16.82 0.29
C LEU A 328 9.11 17.98 -0.71
N ALA A 329 10.34 18.21 -1.22
CA ALA A 329 10.63 19.27 -2.17
C ALA A 329 9.87 19.04 -3.50
N VAL A 330 9.83 17.81 -4.01
CA VAL A 330 9.10 17.47 -5.23
C VAL A 330 7.61 17.70 -5.05
N LEU A 331 7.01 17.15 -3.97
CA LEU A 331 5.59 17.36 -3.72
C LEU A 331 5.26 18.85 -3.65
N LYS A 332 6.06 19.64 -2.93
CA LYS A 332 5.82 21.06 -2.76
C LYS A 332 5.92 21.84 -4.07
N CYS A 333 6.94 21.57 -4.87
CA CYS A 333 7.19 22.31 -6.11
C CYS A 333 6.27 21.88 -7.25
N GLU A 334 5.97 20.60 -7.36
CA GLU A 334 5.21 20.04 -8.49
C GLU A 334 3.70 20.03 -8.24
N THR A 335 3.25 19.76 -7.00
CA THR A 335 1.80 19.71 -6.71
C THR A 335 1.21 21.05 -6.32
N ARG A 336 2.01 21.96 -5.78
CA ARG A 336 1.56 23.26 -5.24
C ARG A 336 0.45 23.15 -4.20
N ILE A 337 0.29 21.97 -3.59
CA ILE A 337 -0.65 21.74 -2.48
C ILE A 337 0.07 22.04 -1.16
N HIS A 338 -0.56 22.83 -0.31
CA HIS A 338 -0.16 22.93 1.08
C HIS A 338 -0.87 21.84 1.89
N LEU A 339 -0.10 21.07 2.67
CA LEU A 339 -0.70 20.02 3.51
C LEU A 339 -1.69 20.58 4.53
N ALA A 340 -1.56 21.86 4.89
CA ALA A 340 -2.53 22.57 5.72
C ALA A 340 -3.92 22.63 5.06
N ASP A 341 -3.98 23.04 3.79
CA ASP A 341 -5.24 23.14 3.06
C ASP A 341 -5.83 21.76 2.79
N TYR A 342 -4.96 20.78 2.51
CA TYR A 342 -5.39 19.40 2.30
C TYR A 342 -5.98 18.79 3.59
N LEU A 343 -5.32 18.97 4.74
CA LEU A 343 -5.81 18.52 6.03
C LEU A 343 -7.07 19.31 6.46
N GLY A 344 -7.13 20.59 6.13
CA GLY A 344 -8.28 21.48 6.36
C GLY A 344 -9.45 21.25 5.41
N ASP A 345 -9.39 20.22 4.54
CA ASP A 345 -10.42 19.90 3.56
C ASP A 345 -10.74 21.06 2.60
N GLY A 346 -9.69 21.71 2.11
CA GLY A 346 -9.75 22.87 1.22
C GLY A 346 -9.89 24.22 1.96
N GLN A 347 -9.85 24.22 3.29
CA GLN A 347 -9.88 25.45 4.10
C GLN A 347 -8.53 25.66 4.80
N PRO A 348 -8.06 26.92 4.92
CA PRO A 348 -6.83 27.23 5.64
C PRO A 348 -6.87 26.76 7.09
N LEU A 349 -5.78 26.11 7.55
CA LEU A 349 -5.68 25.59 8.90
C LEU A 349 -5.29 26.69 9.89
N ASN A 350 -6.10 26.87 10.94
CA ASN A 350 -5.75 27.74 12.06
C ASN A 350 -4.95 26.96 13.11
N TYR A 351 -3.63 26.95 13.00
CA TYR A 351 -2.73 26.18 13.88
C TYR A 351 -2.88 26.53 15.38
N PRO A 352 -2.93 27.82 15.82
CA PRO A 352 -3.16 28.17 17.22
C PRO A 352 -4.42 27.52 17.78
N ARG A 353 -5.53 27.57 17.03
CA ARG A 353 -6.81 26.97 17.42
C ARG A 353 -6.72 25.44 17.46
N ALA A 354 -6.09 24.82 16.46
CA ALA A 354 -5.94 23.37 16.39
C ALA A 354 -5.08 22.84 17.56
N LEU A 355 -3.97 23.51 17.87
CA LEU A 355 -3.09 23.17 18.98
C LEU A 355 -3.79 23.38 20.35
N TYR A 356 -4.49 24.49 20.52
CA TYR A 356 -5.28 24.74 21.73
C TYR A 356 -6.35 23.66 21.94
N ALA A 357 -7.10 23.30 20.89
CA ALA A 357 -8.10 22.25 20.95
C ALA A 357 -7.48 20.87 21.32
N ALA A 358 -6.30 20.57 20.79
CA ALA A 358 -5.57 19.35 21.13
C ALA A 358 -5.12 19.32 22.60
N LEU A 359 -4.62 20.45 23.13
CA LEU A 359 -4.23 20.60 24.54
C LEU A 359 -5.45 20.54 25.48
N ALA A 360 -6.59 21.08 25.05
CA ALA A 360 -7.85 21.05 25.80
C ALA A 360 -8.57 19.68 25.76
N GLY A 361 -7.94 18.65 25.21
CA GLY A 361 -8.52 17.29 25.10
C GLY A 361 -9.65 17.16 24.08
N ARG A 362 -9.81 18.13 23.17
CA ARG A 362 -10.82 18.17 22.10
C ARG A 362 -10.18 18.31 20.72
N PRO A 363 -9.27 17.40 20.30
CA PRO A 363 -8.54 17.53 19.05
C PRO A 363 -9.51 17.54 17.85
N GLN A 364 -9.23 18.41 16.88
CA GLN A 364 -9.92 18.44 15.59
C GLN A 364 -9.20 17.54 14.56
N PHE A 365 -7.90 17.38 14.71
CA PHE A 365 -7.01 16.63 13.82
C PHE A 365 -6.19 15.62 14.60
N SER A 366 -5.83 14.55 13.97
CA SER A 366 -4.88 13.57 14.52
C SER A 366 -3.49 14.19 14.64
N ARG A 367 -2.70 13.76 15.64
CA ARG A 367 -1.38 14.36 15.95
C ARG A 367 -0.39 14.27 14.78
N GLY A 368 -0.37 13.13 14.11
CA GLY A 368 0.56 12.88 12.99
C GLY A 368 0.31 13.80 11.79
N PRO A 369 -0.89 13.80 11.19
CA PRO A 369 -1.25 14.72 10.11
C PRO A 369 -1.07 16.20 10.46
N LEU A 370 -1.38 16.60 11.69
CA LEU A 370 -1.13 17.98 12.15
C LEU A 370 0.37 18.30 12.17
N LEU A 371 1.21 17.36 12.63
CA LEU A 371 2.67 17.52 12.59
C LEU A 371 3.18 17.60 11.14
N ALA A 372 2.72 16.72 10.26
CA ALA A 372 3.09 16.74 8.84
C ALA A 372 2.77 18.10 8.19
N SER A 373 1.57 18.63 8.46
CA SER A 373 1.14 19.95 8.00
C SER A 373 2.01 21.10 8.56
N LEU A 374 2.40 21.03 9.83
CA LEU A 374 3.34 21.99 10.44
C LEU A 374 4.73 21.92 9.78
N MET A 375 5.24 20.72 9.54
CA MET A 375 6.53 20.53 8.87
C MET A 375 6.52 21.08 7.45
N ASP A 376 5.43 20.89 6.71
CA ASP A 376 5.24 21.47 5.38
C ASP A 376 5.29 23.00 5.44
N SER A 377 4.53 23.62 6.35
CA SER A 377 4.52 25.08 6.53
C SER A 377 5.87 25.66 6.97
N CYS A 378 6.66 24.91 7.75
CA CYS A 378 8.04 25.30 8.08
C CYS A 378 8.96 25.19 6.87
N GLY A 379 8.72 24.26 5.96
CA GLY A 379 9.44 24.10 4.71
C GLY A 379 9.33 25.33 3.78
N ASP A 380 8.24 26.10 3.87
CA ASP A 380 8.09 27.38 3.13
C ASP A 380 9.15 28.41 3.50
N ARG A 381 9.67 28.35 4.74
CA ARG A 381 10.73 29.24 5.22
C ARG A 381 12.11 28.89 4.71
N LEU A 382 12.32 27.68 4.13
CA LEU A 382 13.58 27.27 3.53
C LEU A 382 13.91 28.04 2.24
N GLY A 383 12.91 28.68 1.64
CA GLY A 383 13.05 29.47 0.41
C GLY A 383 13.39 28.61 -0.82
N ASN A 384 13.26 29.20 -2.02
CA ASN A 384 13.51 28.53 -3.30
C ASN A 384 14.91 27.90 -3.46
N PRO A 385 16.04 28.50 -2.96
CA PRO A 385 17.35 27.88 -3.11
C PRO A 385 17.51 26.55 -2.37
N GLY A 386 16.92 26.42 -1.18
CA GLY A 386 16.95 25.18 -0.40
C GLY A 386 16.22 24.02 -1.09
N LEU A 387 15.06 24.30 -1.66
CA LEU A 387 14.27 23.32 -2.42
C LEU A 387 14.95 22.93 -3.73
N ALA A 388 15.53 23.89 -4.46
CA ALA A 388 16.24 23.66 -5.73
C ALA A 388 17.40 22.64 -5.58
N ARG A 389 18.07 22.62 -4.43
CA ARG A 389 19.11 21.63 -4.14
C ARG A 389 18.54 20.20 -4.14
N PHE A 390 17.38 19.98 -3.51
CA PHE A 390 16.78 18.65 -3.43
C PHE A 390 16.18 18.21 -4.76
N LEU A 391 15.68 19.14 -5.57
CA LEU A 391 15.25 18.85 -6.95
C LEU A 391 16.42 18.39 -7.83
N LYS A 392 17.60 19.04 -7.73
CA LYS A 392 18.82 18.56 -8.41
C LYS A 392 19.25 17.16 -7.94
N GLN A 393 19.10 16.84 -6.65
CA GLN A 393 19.38 15.50 -6.14
C GLN A 393 18.36 14.48 -6.67
N ARG A 394 17.09 14.86 -6.80
CA ARG A 394 16.07 14.03 -7.46
C ARG A 394 16.48 13.70 -8.90
N ASP A 395 16.88 14.72 -9.69
CA ASP A 395 17.27 14.52 -11.08
C ASP A 395 18.51 13.62 -11.20
N HIS A 396 19.49 13.82 -10.32
CA HIS A 396 20.66 12.93 -10.24
C HIS A 396 20.27 11.48 -9.94
N LEU A 397 19.43 11.24 -8.92
CA LEU A 397 18.95 9.88 -8.58
C LEU A 397 18.11 9.27 -9.70
N GLN A 398 17.29 10.07 -10.37
CA GLN A 398 16.50 9.61 -11.51
C GLN A 398 17.41 9.07 -12.63
N GLN A 399 18.49 9.78 -12.94
CA GLN A 399 19.47 9.37 -13.95
C GLN A 399 20.30 8.16 -13.50
N ALA A 400 20.80 8.19 -12.26
CA ALA A 400 21.60 7.10 -11.71
C ALA A 400 20.81 5.77 -11.67
N LEU A 401 19.56 5.81 -11.20
CA LEU A 401 18.71 4.61 -11.16
C LEU A 401 18.25 4.17 -12.55
N ALA A 402 17.93 5.11 -13.45
CA ALA A 402 17.59 4.76 -14.83
C ALA A 402 18.76 4.05 -15.54
N GLY A 403 20.01 4.41 -15.20
CA GLY A 403 21.21 3.73 -15.70
C GLY A 403 21.43 2.32 -15.14
N LEU A 404 20.83 1.98 -13.97
CA LEU A 404 20.88 0.62 -13.42
C LEU A 404 19.86 -0.31 -14.10
N PHE A 405 18.70 0.23 -14.48
CA PHE A 405 17.54 -0.55 -14.90
C PHE A 405 17.53 -0.77 -16.42
N ASP A 406 18.07 -1.87 -16.87
CA ASP A 406 18.14 -2.28 -18.28
C ASP A 406 17.02 -3.26 -18.71
N GLY A 407 16.00 -3.44 -17.88
CA GLY A 407 14.91 -4.40 -18.11
C GLY A 407 15.17 -5.79 -17.54
N GLN A 408 16.37 -6.02 -17.00
CA GLN A 408 16.81 -7.32 -16.44
C GLN A 408 17.47 -7.13 -15.07
N SER A 409 17.26 -5.98 -14.44
CA SER A 409 17.90 -5.58 -13.17
C SER A 409 16.87 -5.11 -12.15
N ILE A 410 17.10 -5.47 -10.88
CA ILE A 410 16.34 -4.94 -9.74
C ILE A 410 17.28 -4.36 -8.69
N LEU A 411 16.76 -3.45 -7.88
CA LEU A 411 17.41 -2.91 -6.68
C LEU A 411 16.71 -3.47 -5.45
N VAL A 412 17.48 -4.02 -4.50
CA VAL A 412 17.00 -4.51 -3.19
C VAL A 412 17.48 -3.56 -2.11
N LEU A 413 16.56 -3.09 -1.29
CA LEU A 413 16.84 -2.17 -0.20
C LEU A 413 15.80 -2.30 0.94
N PRO A 414 16.04 -1.67 2.12
CA PRO A 414 15.04 -1.64 3.18
C PRO A 414 13.76 -0.93 2.76
N ALA A 415 12.58 -1.48 3.13
CA ALA A 415 11.30 -0.76 3.07
C ALA A 415 11.12 0.18 4.26
N THR A 416 11.61 -0.25 5.42
CA THR A 416 11.58 0.46 6.70
C THR A 416 12.89 0.17 7.45
N PRO A 417 13.31 1.03 8.39
CA PRO A 417 14.58 0.80 9.10
C PRO A 417 14.57 -0.39 10.04
N GLY A 418 13.39 -0.90 10.40
CA GLY A 418 13.20 -2.04 11.30
C GLY A 418 11.79 -2.60 11.19
N VAL A 419 11.46 -3.54 12.06
CA VAL A 419 10.10 -4.08 12.21
C VAL A 419 9.14 -3.04 12.78
N ALA A 420 7.84 -3.35 12.84
CA ALA A 420 6.81 -2.45 13.36
C ALA A 420 7.23 -1.83 14.71
N PRO A 421 7.32 -0.50 14.84
CA PRO A 421 7.65 0.15 16.10
C PRO A 421 6.42 0.31 16.99
N ALA A 422 6.62 0.70 18.25
CA ALA A 422 5.53 1.05 19.16
C ALA A 422 4.71 2.23 18.60
N HIS A 423 3.44 2.30 18.97
CA HIS A 423 2.54 3.39 18.57
C HIS A 423 3.11 4.78 18.90
N GLY A 424 2.92 5.73 18.00
CA GLY A 424 3.40 7.09 18.13
C GLY A 424 4.89 7.27 17.86
N SER A 425 5.62 6.23 17.48
CA SER A 425 7.05 6.34 17.15
C SER A 425 7.31 7.23 15.95
N ALA A 426 6.40 7.29 14.97
CA ALA A 426 6.52 8.16 13.82
C ALA A 426 6.50 9.66 14.20
N LEU A 427 5.89 10.05 15.32
CA LEU A 427 5.96 11.44 15.82
C LEU A 427 7.40 11.85 16.22
N LYS A 428 8.21 10.89 16.63
CA LYS A 428 9.61 11.12 17.02
C LYS A 428 10.58 11.00 15.83
N ARG A 429 10.19 10.22 14.80
CA ARG A 429 11.03 9.88 13.64
C ARG A 429 10.25 9.92 12.34
N PRO A 430 9.68 11.08 11.97
CA PRO A 430 8.84 11.22 10.78
C PRO A 430 9.59 11.03 9.46
N PHE A 431 10.94 11.07 9.50
CA PHE A 431 11.80 10.98 8.33
C PHE A 431 11.96 9.54 7.80
N ASP A 432 11.62 8.52 8.59
CA ASP A 432 11.78 7.11 8.23
C ASP A 432 10.96 6.69 7.00
N ILE A 433 9.91 7.43 6.63
CA ILE A 433 9.19 7.20 5.37
C ILE A 433 10.08 7.39 4.14
N GLY A 434 11.22 8.08 4.26
CA GLY A 434 12.14 8.34 3.16
C GLY A 434 12.58 7.09 2.40
N TYR A 435 12.69 5.93 3.08
CA TYR A 435 13.03 4.65 2.43
C TYR A 435 12.03 4.26 1.33
N CYS A 436 10.75 4.55 1.51
CA CYS A 436 9.71 4.30 0.52
C CYS A 436 9.38 5.54 -0.33
N ALA A 437 9.26 6.71 0.29
CA ALA A 437 8.73 7.93 -0.30
C ALA A 437 9.50 8.41 -1.55
N LEU A 438 10.81 8.16 -1.59
CA LEU A 438 11.65 8.48 -2.74
C LEU A 438 11.11 7.88 -4.04
N PHE A 439 10.67 6.62 -4.02
CA PHE A 439 10.20 5.91 -5.23
C PHE A 439 8.81 6.36 -5.70
N ASN A 440 8.08 7.13 -4.89
CA ASN A 440 6.87 7.82 -5.35
C ASN A 440 7.22 8.96 -6.30
N VAL A 441 8.16 9.82 -5.89
CA VAL A 441 8.55 10.99 -6.68
C VAL A 441 9.46 10.65 -7.86
N LEU A 442 10.19 9.55 -7.80
CA LEU A 442 10.94 9.01 -8.94
C LEU A 442 10.05 8.22 -9.92
N GLY A 443 8.88 7.74 -9.48
CA GLY A 443 7.90 7.04 -10.32
C GLY A 443 8.16 5.56 -10.54
N PHE A 444 9.30 5.01 -10.10
CA PHE A 444 9.66 3.60 -10.28
C PHE A 444 8.70 2.67 -9.52
N PRO A 445 8.35 1.49 -10.07
CA PRO A 445 7.60 0.47 -9.34
C PRO A 445 8.42 -0.02 -8.15
N ALA A 446 7.74 -0.26 -7.03
CA ALA A 446 8.38 -0.74 -5.81
C ALA A 446 7.47 -1.73 -5.08
N LEU A 447 8.03 -2.85 -4.68
CA LEU A 447 7.33 -3.95 -4.04
C LEU A 447 7.95 -4.23 -2.67
N CYS A 448 7.15 -4.24 -1.61
CA CYS A 448 7.53 -4.75 -0.31
C CYS A 448 7.15 -6.22 -0.20
N LEU A 449 8.05 -7.04 0.32
CA LEU A 449 7.82 -8.46 0.51
C LEU A 449 8.30 -8.94 1.89
N PRO A 450 7.57 -9.88 2.54
CA PRO A 450 7.96 -10.47 3.81
C PRO A 450 9.04 -11.55 3.61
N MET A 451 9.93 -11.64 4.60
CA MET A 451 11.05 -12.59 4.60
C MET A 451 10.72 -13.93 5.29
N GLY A 452 9.45 -14.26 5.49
CA GLY A 452 9.02 -15.50 6.15
C GLY A 452 9.53 -15.67 7.58
N ARG A 453 10.04 -14.62 8.21
CA ARG A 453 10.58 -14.63 9.59
C ARG A 453 10.16 -13.42 10.40
N LEU A 454 10.26 -13.55 11.71
CA LEU A 454 9.96 -12.51 12.69
C LEU A 454 11.24 -12.05 13.39
N ASP A 455 11.29 -10.77 13.72
CA ASP A 455 12.21 -10.17 14.69
C ASP A 455 11.39 -9.44 15.75
N GLN A 456 11.71 -9.66 17.03
CA GLN A 456 10.94 -9.11 18.16
C GLN A 456 9.42 -9.39 18.04
N GLY A 457 9.04 -10.54 17.51
CA GLY A 457 7.64 -10.93 17.32
C GLY A 457 6.94 -10.33 16.11
N CYS A 458 7.60 -9.44 15.36
CA CYS A 458 7.04 -8.76 14.18
C CYS A 458 7.74 -9.16 12.88
N PRO A 459 7.04 -9.11 11.73
CA PRO A 459 7.60 -9.49 10.43
C PRO A 459 8.80 -8.65 10.01
N VAL A 460 9.79 -9.32 9.39
CA VAL A 460 10.89 -8.68 8.67
C VAL A 460 10.56 -8.62 7.19
N ALA A 461 10.84 -7.50 6.55
CA ALA A 461 10.56 -7.28 5.13
C ALA A 461 11.69 -6.53 4.42
N VAL A 462 11.75 -6.69 3.10
CA VAL A 462 12.61 -5.91 2.20
C VAL A 462 11.78 -5.24 1.12
N GLN A 463 12.38 -4.29 0.40
CA GLN A 463 11.79 -3.63 -0.75
C GLN A 463 12.59 -3.93 -2.01
N LEU A 464 11.89 -4.28 -3.09
CA LEU A 464 12.43 -4.39 -4.43
C LEU A 464 12.00 -3.19 -5.26
N VAL A 465 12.88 -2.69 -6.12
CA VAL A 465 12.59 -1.61 -7.07
C VAL A 465 13.10 -2.02 -8.44
N ALA A 466 12.34 -1.68 -9.49
CA ALA A 466 12.73 -1.90 -10.88
C ALA A 466 12.56 -0.62 -11.71
N GLY A 467 12.95 -0.67 -12.96
CA GLY A 467 12.77 0.43 -13.89
C GLY A 467 11.29 0.74 -14.16
N LEU A 468 11.02 1.94 -14.66
CA LEU A 468 9.66 2.35 -15.01
C LEU A 468 9.07 1.39 -16.05
N GLY A 469 7.87 0.86 -15.75
CA GLY A 469 7.19 -0.13 -16.60
C GLY A 469 7.67 -1.56 -16.44
N GLN A 470 8.58 -1.84 -15.51
CA GLN A 470 9.10 -3.17 -15.26
C GLN A 470 8.41 -3.88 -14.07
N ASP A 471 7.15 -3.59 -13.86
CA ASP A 471 6.33 -4.17 -12.78
C ASP A 471 6.33 -5.71 -12.84
N ALA A 472 6.27 -6.30 -14.03
CA ALA A 472 6.30 -7.74 -14.22
C ALA A 472 7.59 -8.39 -13.67
N LEU A 473 8.74 -7.72 -13.80
CA LEU A 473 10.00 -8.20 -13.24
C LEU A 473 9.96 -8.29 -11.72
N LEU A 474 9.31 -7.30 -11.05
CA LEU A 474 9.11 -7.35 -9.59
C LEU A 474 8.16 -8.47 -9.16
N LEU A 475 7.13 -8.75 -9.95
CA LEU A 475 6.20 -9.85 -9.67
C LEU A 475 6.88 -11.22 -9.73
N GLU A 476 7.73 -11.44 -10.72
CA GLU A 476 8.54 -12.69 -10.81
C GLU A 476 9.57 -12.78 -9.69
N ALA A 477 10.26 -11.67 -9.41
CA ALA A 477 11.21 -11.61 -8.31
C ALA A 477 10.52 -11.92 -6.96
N ALA A 478 9.29 -11.42 -6.74
CA ALA A 478 8.53 -11.69 -5.53
C ALA A 478 8.15 -13.15 -5.40
N ARG A 479 7.71 -13.82 -6.48
CA ARG A 479 7.40 -15.26 -6.48
C ARG A 479 8.61 -16.11 -6.14
N PHE A 480 9.76 -15.80 -6.75
CA PHE A 480 11.00 -16.48 -6.43
C PHE A 480 11.37 -16.34 -4.94
N LEU A 481 11.34 -15.11 -4.41
CA LEU A 481 11.71 -14.86 -3.02
C LEU A 481 10.68 -15.42 -2.03
N GLU A 482 9.39 -15.48 -2.40
CA GLU A 482 8.38 -16.18 -1.61
C GLU A 482 8.69 -17.67 -1.44
N MET A 483 9.12 -18.35 -2.51
CA MET A 483 9.56 -19.75 -2.45
C MET A 483 10.81 -19.92 -1.57
N GLU A 484 11.76 -18.99 -1.65
CA GLU A 484 13.02 -19.07 -0.89
C GLU A 484 12.84 -18.77 0.62
N PHE A 485 11.95 -17.84 0.97
CA PHE A 485 11.81 -17.35 2.35
C PHE A 485 10.52 -17.76 3.03
N GLY A 486 9.55 -18.31 2.31
CA GLY A 486 8.27 -18.77 2.83
C GLY A 486 7.20 -17.68 2.98
N GLY A 487 7.50 -16.43 2.62
CA GLY A 487 6.52 -15.34 2.49
C GLY A 487 5.75 -15.00 3.77
N TRP A 488 4.41 -14.91 3.63
CA TRP A 488 3.50 -14.58 4.72
C TRP A 488 3.47 -15.65 5.81
N ARG A 489 3.39 -15.18 7.06
CA ARG A 489 3.12 -16.01 8.24
C ARG A 489 1.83 -15.55 8.92
N LYS A 490 0.98 -16.50 9.29
CA LYS A 490 -0.26 -16.19 10.00
C LYS A 490 0.04 -15.55 11.36
N PRO A 491 -0.54 -14.38 11.69
CA PRO A 491 -0.37 -13.77 13.01
C PRO A 491 -1.03 -14.60 14.11
N PRO A 492 -0.58 -14.47 15.37
CA PRO A 492 -1.03 -15.26 16.51
C PRO A 492 -2.38 -14.81 17.09
N LEU A 493 -3.32 -14.29 16.29
CA LEU A 493 -4.63 -13.78 16.70
C LEU A 493 -5.68 -14.90 16.80
#